data_7e6ff2a97f6c2594db2ca2aab4d4c662
#
_entry.id   7e6ff2a97f6c2594db2ca2aab4d4c662
#
_cell.length_a   1.000
_cell.length_b   1.000
_cell.length_c   1.000
_cell.angle_alpha   90.00
_cell.angle_beta   90.00
_cell.angle_gamma   90.00
#
_symmetry.space_group_name_H-M   'P 1'
#
loop_
_entity.id
_entity.type
_entity.pdbx_description
1 polymer ?
#
loop_
_entity_poly.entity_id
_entity_poly.type
_entity_poly.pdbx_seq_one_letter_code
_entity_poly.pdbx_strand_id
1 'polypeptide(L)'
;MVKLKKLVETEEAMEKFIANYRIPPNVSLRYCKEGEWHLKRRMGEVVILLLAFIEGGMRIPMGLVMRSYFRHFRLAPTQYAANVFRILGCVDALNEKIGLRRTHHNVNWCYNLQPLRGKFYYMKTRDNRVRLI
;
A
#
# COMPACT_ATOMS: atom_id res chain seq x y z
N MET A 1 -2.44 -11.35 -15.25
CA MET A 1 -2.71 -9.89 -15.21
C MET A 1 -4.13 -9.54 -15.57
N VAL A 2 -4.65 -10.04 -16.67
CA VAL A 2 -6.06 -9.84 -17.04
C VAL A 2 -7.01 -10.31 -15.95
N LYS A 3 -6.60 -11.29 -15.17
CA LYS A 3 -7.44 -11.87 -14.11
C LYS A 3 -7.63 -10.97 -12.89
N LEU A 4 -6.71 -10.04 -12.62
CA LEU A 4 -6.80 -9.19 -11.42
C LEU A 4 -7.94 -8.18 -11.49
N LYS A 5 -8.18 -7.60 -12.66
CA LYS A 5 -9.27 -6.62 -12.80
C LYS A 5 -10.65 -7.24 -12.55
N LYS A 6 -10.79 -8.55 -12.73
CA LYS A 6 -12.05 -9.24 -12.47
C LYS A 6 -12.48 -9.16 -11.02
N LEU A 7 -11.55 -8.85 -10.10
CA LEU A 7 -11.85 -8.72 -8.68
C LEU A 7 -12.65 -7.45 -8.38
N VAL A 8 -12.59 -6.44 -9.24
CA VAL A 8 -13.18 -5.13 -8.97
C VAL A 8 -13.94 -4.51 -10.14
N GLU A 9 -13.98 -5.16 -11.30
CA GLU A 9 -14.53 -4.51 -12.50
C GLU A 9 -16.07 -4.49 -12.57
N THR A 10 -16.74 -5.30 -11.75
CA THR A 10 -18.21 -5.27 -11.64
C THR A 10 -18.63 -4.89 -10.23
N GLU A 11 -19.88 -4.43 -10.08
CA GLU A 11 -20.41 -4.09 -8.75
C GLU A 11 -20.36 -5.29 -7.80
N GLU A 12 -20.76 -6.45 -8.31
CA GLU A 12 -20.77 -7.68 -7.52
C GLU A 12 -19.37 -8.08 -7.08
N ALA A 13 -18.40 -8.00 -7.99
CA ALA A 13 -17.00 -8.30 -7.67
C ALA A 13 -16.46 -7.28 -6.64
N MET A 14 -16.79 -6.00 -6.81
CA MET A 14 -16.36 -4.96 -5.88
C MET A 14 -16.94 -5.19 -4.48
N GLU A 15 -18.18 -5.62 -4.37
CA GLU A 15 -18.77 -5.93 -3.07
C GLU A 15 -18.03 -7.05 -2.36
N LYS A 16 -17.64 -8.10 -3.10
CA LYS A 16 -16.84 -9.18 -2.55
C LYS A 16 -15.46 -8.71 -2.13
N PHE A 17 -14.85 -7.84 -2.91
CA PHE A 17 -13.56 -7.25 -2.60
C PHE A 17 -13.63 -6.45 -1.29
N ILE A 18 -14.64 -5.60 -1.17
CA ILE A 18 -14.86 -4.78 0.04
C ILE A 18 -15.01 -5.69 1.27
N ALA A 19 -15.78 -6.76 1.16
CA ALA A 19 -15.97 -7.70 2.25
C ALA A 19 -14.68 -8.45 2.60
N ASN A 20 -13.98 -8.96 1.59
CA ASN A 20 -12.76 -9.74 1.79
C ASN A 20 -11.64 -8.92 2.42
N TYR A 21 -11.52 -7.67 2.05
CA TYR A 21 -10.45 -6.79 2.55
C TYR A 21 -10.92 -5.87 3.66
N ARG A 22 -12.15 -6.08 4.16
CA ARG A 22 -12.72 -5.36 5.30
C ARG A 22 -12.63 -3.84 5.15
N ILE A 23 -12.96 -3.36 3.95
CA ILE A 23 -12.97 -1.93 3.68
C ILE A 23 -14.05 -1.26 4.53
N PRO A 24 -13.73 -0.20 5.29
CA PRO A 24 -14.72 0.47 6.13
C PRO A 24 -15.88 1.04 5.33
N PRO A 25 -17.10 1.05 5.88
CA PRO A 25 -18.29 1.52 5.15
C PRO A 25 -18.25 3.01 4.78
N ASN A 26 -17.43 3.78 5.46
CA ASN A 26 -17.28 5.22 5.14
C ASN A 26 -16.28 5.47 4.01
N VAL A 27 -15.69 4.42 3.45
CA VAL A 27 -14.74 4.53 2.34
C VAL A 27 -15.42 4.00 1.09
N SER A 28 -15.47 4.82 0.05
CA SER A 28 -16.01 4.43 -1.25
C SER A 28 -14.89 3.99 -2.18
N LEU A 29 -15.11 2.89 -2.87
CA LEU A 29 -14.17 2.40 -3.88
C LEU A 29 -14.79 2.51 -5.26
N ARG A 30 -13.98 2.88 -6.22
CA ARG A 30 -14.36 2.97 -7.61
C ARG A 30 -13.30 2.25 -8.46
N TYR A 31 -13.75 1.43 -9.38
CA TYR A 31 -12.83 0.78 -10.31
C TYR A 31 -12.23 1.83 -11.24
N CYS A 32 -10.92 1.90 -11.28
CA CYS A 32 -10.20 2.78 -12.18
C CYS A 32 -9.86 2.02 -13.45
N LYS A 33 -10.51 2.38 -14.55
CA LYS A 33 -10.28 1.74 -15.84
C LYS A 33 -8.89 2.04 -16.35
N GLU A 34 -8.38 1.14 -17.18
CA GLU A 34 -7.08 1.29 -17.79
C GLU A 34 -6.96 2.65 -18.51
N GLY A 35 -5.87 3.35 -18.25
CA GLY A 35 -5.63 4.69 -18.82
C GLY A 35 -6.28 5.85 -18.11
N GLU A 36 -7.17 5.59 -17.16
CA GLU A 36 -7.91 6.63 -16.42
C GLU A 36 -7.13 7.23 -15.26
N TRP A 37 -6.37 6.41 -14.60
CA TRP A 37 -5.83 6.70 -13.28
C TRP A 37 -4.93 7.94 -13.21
N HIS A 38 -4.27 8.30 -14.27
CA HIS A 38 -3.40 9.47 -14.29
C HIS A 38 -4.05 10.71 -14.90
N LEU A 39 -5.22 10.58 -15.55
CA LEU A 39 -5.86 11.67 -16.27
C LEU A 39 -7.14 12.21 -15.61
N LYS A 40 -7.86 11.38 -14.87
CA LYS A 40 -9.21 11.70 -14.39
C LYS A 40 -9.40 11.46 -12.89
N ARG A 41 -8.37 11.67 -12.09
CA ARG A 41 -8.53 11.55 -10.66
C ARG A 41 -9.43 12.66 -10.14
N ARG A 42 -10.47 12.27 -9.43
CA ARG A 42 -11.39 13.23 -8.79
C ARG A 42 -10.75 13.75 -7.51
N MET A 43 -11.17 14.96 -7.10
CA MET A 43 -10.71 15.53 -5.84
C MET A 43 -11.03 14.61 -4.67
N GLY A 44 -10.07 14.40 -3.80
CA GLY A 44 -10.23 13.52 -2.65
C GLY A 44 -10.05 12.04 -2.93
N GLU A 45 -9.84 11.66 -4.18
CA GLU A 45 -9.56 10.27 -4.53
C GLU A 45 -8.07 9.98 -4.52
N VAL A 46 -7.73 8.76 -4.10
CA VAL A 46 -6.36 8.25 -4.15
C VAL A 46 -6.38 6.97 -4.97
N VAL A 47 -5.48 6.85 -5.92
CA VAL A 47 -5.36 5.64 -6.73
C VAL A 47 -4.44 4.66 -6.01
N ILE A 48 -4.91 3.42 -5.86
CA ILE A 48 -4.15 2.36 -5.21
C ILE A 48 -4.17 1.13 -6.12
N LEU A 49 -3.01 0.54 -6.31
CA LEU A 49 -2.89 -0.68 -7.10
C LEU A 49 -3.48 -1.87 -6.34
N LEU A 50 -4.15 -2.76 -7.04
CA LEU A 50 -4.68 -3.99 -6.44
C LEU A 50 -3.61 -4.82 -5.77
N LEU A 51 -2.40 -4.84 -6.33
CA LEU A 51 -1.28 -5.57 -5.75
C LEU A 51 -0.91 -5.11 -4.35
N ALA A 52 -1.19 -3.84 -4.00
CA ALA A 52 -0.96 -3.35 -2.64
C ALA A 52 -1.82 -4.13 -1.64
N PHE A 53 -3.06 -4.47 -2.01
CA PHE A 53 -3.94 -5.29 -1.16
C PHE A 53 -3.58 -6.76 -1.21
N ILE A 54 -3.41 -7.30 -2.42
CA ILE A 54 -3.27 -8.75 -2.63
C ILE A 54 -1.91 -9.25 -2.17
N GLU A 55 -0.85 -8.64 -2.65
CA GLU A 55 0.52 -9.04 -2.30
C GLU A 55 1.10 -8.27 -1.13
N GLY A 56 0.74 -6.99 -1.01
CA GLY A 56 1.24 -6.12 0.04
C GLY A 56 0.49 -6.22 1.35
N GLY A 57 -0.69 -6.84 1.34
CA GLY A 57 -1.50 -6.97 2.56
C GLY A 57 -2.04 -5.65 3.09
N MET A 58 -2.12 -4.64 2.24
CA MET A 58 -2.62 -3.33 2.63
C MET A 58 -4.05 -3.41 3.16
N ARG A 59 -4.33 -2.58 4.14
CA ARG A 59 -5.70 -2.40 4.68
C ARG A 59 -6.01 -0.92 4.76
N ILE A 60 -7.30 -0.60 4.78
CA ILE A 60 -7.79 0.75 4.99
C ILE A 60 -8.53 0.78 6.33
N PRO A 61 -8.24 1.75 7.20
CA PRO A 61 -7.29 2.86 7.03
C PRO A 61 -5.84 2.41 7.14
N MET A 62 -4.95 3.16 6.50
CA MET A 62 -3.52 2.92 6.64
C MET A 62 -3.07 3.16 8.07
N GLY A 63 -2.13 2.36 8.56
CA GLY A 63 -1.53 2.57 9.87
C GLY A 63 -0.65 3.82 9.90
N LEU A 64 -0.27 4.22 11.11
CA LEU A 64 0.51 5.43 11.33
C LEU A 64 1.89 5.39 10.65
N VAL A 65 2.58 4.25 10.72
CA VAL A 65 3.91 4.12 10.13
C VAL A 65 3.83 4.24 8.62
N MET A 66 2.86 3.56 8.01
CA MET A 66 2.67 3.62 6.57
C MET A 66 2.36 5.04 6.10
N ARG A 67 1.46 5.75 6.78
CA ARG A 67 1.13 7.14 6.44
C ARG A 67 2.33 8.06 6.60
N SER A 68 3.09 7.91 7.69
CA SER A 68 4.28 8.73 7.95
C SER A 68 5.37 8.48 6.92
N TYR A 69 5.55 7.22 6.54
CA TYR A 69 6.53 6.84 5.52
C TYR A 69 6.20 7.47 4.18
N PHE A 70 4.95 7.35 3.74
CA PHE A 70 4.51 7.93 2.47
C PHE A 70 4.60 9.45 2.47
N ARG A 71 4.30 10.08 3.60
CA ARG A 71 4.43 11.52 3.74
C ARG A 71 5.89 11.96 3.68
N HIS A 72 6.78 11.18 4.27
CA HIS A 72 8.23 11.49 4.27
C HIS A 72 8.79 11.47 2.85
N PHE A 73 8.48 10.46 2.05
CA PHE A 73 9.01 10.34 0.70
C PHE A 73 8.20 11.10 -0.34
N ARG A 74 6.98 11.48 -0.04
CA ARG A 74 6.10 12.27 -0.93
C ARG A 74 5.86 11.63 -2.30
N LEU A 75 5.84 10.31 -2.36
CA LEU A 75 5.51 9.58 -3.58
C LEU A 75 4.04 9.16 -3.52
N ALA A 76 3.42 9.02 -4.69
CA ALA A 76 2.06 8.52 -4.78
C ALA A 76 2.01 7.03 -4.41
N PRO A 77 0.91 6.54 -3.82
CA PRO A 77 0.79 5.11 -3.48
C PRO A 77 1.07 4.17 -4.65
N THR A 78 0.75 4.58 -5.88
CA THR A 78 1.00 3.78 -7.08
C THR A 78 2.48 3.65 -7.43
N GLN A 79 3.34 4.41 -6.78
CA GLN A 79 4.78 4.38 -7.06
C GLN A 79 5.53 3.40 -6.15
N TYR A 80 4.86 2.78 -5.20
CA TYR A 80 5.49 1.83 -4.29
C TYR A 80 5.20 0.39 -4.72
N ALA A 81 6.22 -0.46 -4.72
CA ALA A 81 6.06 -1.88 -4.95
C ALA A 81 5.35 -2.55 -3.77
N ALA A 82 4.81 -3.74 -4.01
CA ALA A 82 4.05 -4.46 -2.99
C ALA A 82 4.84 -4.71 -1.70
N ASN A 83 6.16 -4.93 -1.80
CA ASN A 83 6.97 -5.19 -0.61
C ASN A 83 7.02 -4.00 0.35
N VAL A 84 6.86 -2.78 -0.15
CA VAL A 84 6.80 -1.59 0.70
C VAL A 84 5.54 -1.64 1.59
N PHE A 85 4.40 -1.94 0.99
CA PHE A 85 3.14 -2.07 1.74
C PHE A 85 3.23 -3.20 2.76
N ARG A 86 3.82 -4.33 2.38
CA ARG A 86 3.95 -5.49 3.26
C ARG A 86 4.81 -5.18 4.48
N ILE A 87 5.96 -4.56 4.28
CA ILE A 87 6.87 -4.21 5.36
C ILE A 87 6.22 -3.20 6.30
N LEU A 88 5.68 -2.12 5.75
CA LEU A 88 5.03 -1.07 6.56
C LEU A 88 3.80 -1.60 7.29
N GLY A 89 3.01 -2.42 6.62
CA GLY A 89 1.83 -3.04 7.22
C GLY A 89 2.16 -3.96 8.39
N CYS A 90 3.26 -4.71 8.27
CA CYS A 90 3.72 -5.56 9.36
C CYS A 90 4.21 -4.76 10.55
N VAL A 91 4.93 -3.65 10.31
CA VAL A 91 5.38 -2.78 11.41
C VAL A 91 4.18 -2.17 12.13
N ASP A 92 3.18 -1.68 11.39
CA ASP A 92 1.95 -1.15 11.98
C ASP A 92 1.22 -2.23 12.81
N ALA A 93 1.14 -3.45 12.28
CA ALA A 93 0.51 -4.56 12.98
C ALA A 93 1.23 -4.93 14.27
N LEU A 94 2.56 -4.95 14.24
CA LEU A 94 3.35 -5.23 15.44
C LEU A 94 3.21 -4.13 16.49
N ASN A 95 3.20 -2.87 16.06
CA ASN A 95 2.96 -1.75 16.96
C ASN A 95 1.62 -1.90 17.68
N GLU A 96 0.60 -2.27 16.93
CA GLU A 96 -0.75 -2.43 17.48
C GLU A 96 -0.86 -3.64 18.39
N LYS A 97 -0.37 -4.79 17.94
CA LYS A 97 -0.61 -6.08 18.65
C LYS A 97 0.27 -6.30 19.85
N ILE A 98 1.51 -5.85 19.85
CA ILE A 98 2.44 -6.10 20.94
C ILE A 98 3.00 -4.82 21.57
N GLY A 99 2.42 -3.68 21.25
CA GLY A 99 2.76 -2.41 21.89
C GLY A 99 4.13 -1.86 21.55
N LEU A 100 4.68 -2.19 20.39
CA LEU A 100 5.91 -1.58 19.93
C LEU A 100 5.65 -0.15 19.49
N ARG A 101 6.70 0.67 19.51
CA ARG A 101 6.62 2.09 19.12
C ARG A 101 7.59 2.39 17.98
N ARG A 102 7.58 1.53 16.96
CA ARG A 102 8.41 1.74 15.78
C ARG A 102 7.83 2.86 14.93
N THR A 103 8.70 3.63 14.30
CA THR A 103 8.32 4.72 13.42
C THR A 103 8.89 4.48 12.02
N HIS A 104 8.54 5.35 11.08
CA HIS A 104 9.14 5.29 9.74
C HIS A 104 10.66 5.49 9.78
N HIS A 105 11.19 6.16 10.80
CA HIS A 105 12.64 6.30 10.96
C HIS A 105 13.31 4.96 11.22
N ASN A 106 12.68 4.09 12.00
CA ASN A 106 13.20 2.74 12.23
C ASN A 106 13.22 1.94 10.94
N VAL A 107 12.16 2.08 10.13
CA VAL A 107 12.10 1.43 8.82
C VAL A 107 13.21 1.94 7.91
N ASN A 108 13.41 3.26 7.85
CA ASN A 108 14.47 3.87 7.05
C ASN A 108 15.87 3.44 7.51
N TRP A 109 16.02 3.16 8.80
CA TRP A 109 17.29 2.68 9.32
C TRP A 109 17.63 1.27 8.80
N CYS A 110 16.61 0.42 8.63
CA CYS A 110 16.79 -0.98 8.21
C CYS A 110 16.71 -1.17 6.71
N TYR A 111 15.95 -0.35 6.02
CA TYR A 111 15.68 -0.49 4.59
C TYR A 111 15.98 0.77 3.83
N ASN A 112 16.38 0.59 2.58
CA ASN A 112 16.63 1.67 1.65
C ASN A 112 15.58 1.62 0.54
N LEU A 113 14.97 2.75 0.25
CA LEU A 113 14.01 2.84 -0.85
C LEU A 113 14.76 3.04 -2.15
N GLN A 114 14.63 2.08 -3.06
CA GLN A 114 15.39 2.04 -4.31
C GLN A 114 14.47 2.09 -5.51
N PRO A 115 14.87 2.79 -6.58
CA PRO A 115 14.08 2.77 -7.80
C PRO A 115 14.11 1.38 -8.42
N LEU A 116 12.92 0.96 -8.87
CA LEU A 116 12.71 -0.20 -9.69
C LEU A 116 12.26 0.32 -11.04
N ARG A 117 12.28 -0.47 -12.07
CA ARG A 117 11.94 -0.06 -13.42
C ARG A 117 10.85 1.02 -13.52
N GLY A 118 11.12 2.08 -14.26
CA GLY A 118 10.19 3.19 -14.46
C GLY A 118 10.04 4.04 -13.21
N LYS A 119 8.79 4.23 -12.77
CA LYS A 119 8.46 5.12 -11.66
C LYS A 119 8.18 4.40 -10.34
N PHE A 120 8.52 3.11 -10.26
CA PHE A 120 8.28 2.31 -9.05
C PHE A 120 9.49 2.30 -8.14
N TYR A 121 9.23 2.16 -6.84
CA TYR A 121 10.24 2.05 -5.81
C TYR A 121 9.97 0.83 -4.95
N TYR A 122 11.04 0.19 -4.51
CA TYR A 122 10.95 -0.96 -3.61
C TYR A 122 11.90 -0.80 -2.44
N MET A 123 11.66 -1.54 -1.37
CA MET A 123 12.55 -1.53 -0.21
C MET A 123 13.60 -2.63 -0.31
N LYS A 124 14.84 -2.26 -0.06
CA LYS A 124 15.96 -3.18 0.00
C LYS A 124 16.61 -3.08 1.37
N THR A 125 16.97 -4.22 1.96
CA THR A 125 17.69 -4.25 3.23
C THR A 125 19.01 -3.52 3.09
N ARG A 126 19.33 -2.67 4.07
CA ARG A 126 20.64 -2.05 4.11
C ARG A 126 21.68 -3.09 4.53
N ASP A 127 22.90 -2.92 4.04
CA ASP A 127 23.99 -3.86 4.32
C ASP A 127 24.21 -3.99 5.84
N ASN A 128 24.44 -5.24 6.27
CA ASN A 128 24.77 -5.59 7.66
C ASN A 128 23.71 -5.21 8.71
N ARG A 129 22.48 -4.92 8.29
CA ARG A 129 21.41 -4.60 9.22
C ARG A 129 20.38 -5.70 9.29
N VAL A 130 19.83 -5.86 10.48
CA VAL A 130 18.78 -6.86 10.71
C VAL A 130 17.50 -6.39 10.05
N ARG A 131 16.80 -7.33 9.41
CA ARG A 131 15.48 -7.04 8.87
C ARG A 131 14.46 -6.87 10.00
N LEU A 132 13.55 -5.92 9.84
CA LEU A 132 12.42 -5.78 10.75
C LEU A 132 11.38 -6.87 10.51
N ILE A 133 11.34 -7.37 9.30
CA ILE A 133 10.34 -8.35 8.86
C ILE A 133 10.99 -9.40 8.00
#